data_5950cf5c863e5758e80017b2e16197b9
#
_entry.id   5950cf5c863e5758e80017b2e16197b9
#
_cell.length_a   1.000
_cell.length_b   1.000
_cell.length_c   1.000
_cell.angle_alpha   90.00
_cell.angle_beta   90.00
_cell.angle_gamma   90.00
#
_symmetry.space_group_name_H-M   'P 1'
#
loop_
_entity.id
_entity.type
_entity.pdbx_description
1 polymer ?
#
loop_
_entity_poly.entity_id
_entity_poly.type
_entity_poly.pdbx_seq_one_letter_code
_entity_poly.pdbx_strand_id
1 'polypeptide(L)'
;MSATDATFNTPDGWLSRNAQGELLAGDVSLLALAGEYGTPFYVYSRQAIEATWQRFAQALAGRDARICFAVKANSNLAILGLFAQLGAGFDVVSGGKLARGREIGRASCRERV
;
A
#
# COMPACT_ATOMS: atom_id res chain seq x y z
N MET A 1 -23.24 28.65 7.97
CA MET A 1 -21.89 28.14 8.13
C MET A 1 -21.62 27.12 7.02
N SER A 2 -21.01 27.55 5.96
CA SER A 2 -20.67 26.63 4.88
C SER A 2 -19.40 25.86 5.26
N ALA A 3 -19.60 24.71 5.83
CA ALA A 3 -18.54 23.74 6.02
C ALA A 3 -18.31 22.94 4.72
N THR A 4 -18.28 23.63 3.63
CA THR A 4 -18.16 23.02 2.31
C THR A 4 -16.88 23.45 1.62
N ASP A 5 -15.80 23.41 2.38
CA ASP A 5 -14.53 23.25 1.71
C ASP A 5 -14.12 21.80 1.86
N ALA A 6 -14.84 20.99 1.16
CA ALA A 6 -14.82 19.56 1.33
C ALA A 6 -14.23 18.82 0.15
N THR A 7 -13.35 19.43 -0.59
CA THR A 7 -12.49 18.68 -1.49
C THR A 7 -11.20 18.31 -0.76
N PHE A 8 -11.34 17.50 0.29
CA PHE A 8 -10.20 16.78 0.82
C PHE A 8 -9.74 15.79 -0.24
N ASN A 9 -8.53 15.98 -0.67
CA ASN A 9 -7.88 15.06 -1.60
C ASN A 9 -6.43 14.87 -1.14
N THR A 10 -6.02 13.63 -0.99
CA THR A 10 -4.60 13.36 -0.74
C THR A 10 -3.78 13.77 -1.95
N PRO A 11 -2.51 14.14 -1.77
CA PRO A 11 -1.63 14.50 -2.90
C PRO A 11 -1.61 13.44 -4.01
N ASP A 12 -1.84 12.20 -3.65
CA ASP A 12 -1.85 11.06 -4.56
C ASP A 12 -3.24 10.79 -5.16
N GLY A 13 -4.26 11.52 -4.71
CA GLY A 13 -5.63 11.39 -5.20
C GLY A 13 -6.36 10.11 -4.83
N TRP A 14 -5.74 9.21 -4.03
CA TRP A 14 -6.35 7.92 -3.70
C TRP A 14 -7.45 8.03 -2.64
N LEU A 15 -7.41 9.04 -1.79
CA LEU A 15 -8.44 9.33 -0.81
C LEU A 15 -9.01 10.71 -1.12
N SER A 16 -10.30 10.77 -1.38
CA SER A 16 -10.98 12.00 -1.79
C SER A 16 -12.37 12.10 -1.14
N ARG A 17 -12.96 13.26 -1.27
CA ARG A 17 -14.35 13.49 -0.87
C ARG A 17 -15.15 13.94 -2.09
N ASN A 18 -16.25 13.28 -2.36
CA ASN A 18 -17.15 13.66 -3.46
C ASN A 18 -18.02 14.89 -3.11
N ALA A 19 -18.81 15.35 -4.08
CA ALA A 19 -19.68 16.50 -3.93
C ALA A 19 -20.76 16.30 -2.85
N GLN A 20 -21.09 15.05 -2.50
CA GLN A 20 -22.05 14.70 -1.45
C GLN A 20 -21.38 14.61 -0.07
N GLY A 21 -20.07 14.89 0.02
CA GLY A 21 -19.30 14.84 1.26
C GLY A 21 -18.84 13.44 1.66
N GLU A 22 -19.03 12.45 0.82
CA GLU A 22 -18.67 11.06 1.08
C GLU A 22 -17.19 10.81 0.80
N LEU A 23 -16.51 10.07 1.69
CA LEU A 23 -15.12 9.67 1.49
C LEU A 23 -15.01 8.48 0.55
N LEU A 24 -14.12 8.62 -0.42
CA LEU A 24 -13.81 7.60 -1.41
C LEU A 24 -12.34 7.18 -1.31
N ALA A 25 -12.09 5.89 -1.38
CA ALA A 25 -10.76 5.33 -1.62
C ALA A 25 -10.70 4.91 -3.10
N GLY A 26 -10.00 5.70 -3.93
CA GLY A 26 -10.18 5.59 -5.37
C GLY A 26 -11.64 5.88 -5.75
N ASP A 27 -12.27 4.94 -6.41
CA ASP A 27 -13.68 5.03 -6.80
C ASP A 27 -14.63 4.32 -5.82
N VAL A 28 -14.13 3.83 -4.70
CA VAL A 28 -14.88 3.02 -3.76
C VAL A 28 -15.29 3.82 -2.54
N SER A 29 -16.58 3.83 -2.23
CA SER A 29 -17.13 4.46 -1.03
C SER A 29 -16.65 3.75 0.25
N LEU A 30 -16.04 4.50 1.16
CA LEU A 30 -15.66 3.96 2.48
C LEU A 30 -16.89 3.60 3.31
N LEU A 31 -17.99 4.31 3.14
CA LEU A 31 -19.26 4.01 3.81
C LEU A 31 -19.82 2.68 3.33
N ALA A 32 -19.77 2.42 2.03
CA ALA A 32 -20.17 1.13 1.46
C ALA A 32 -19.30 -0.03 1.97
N LEU A 33 -17.98 0.17 2.06
CA LEU A 33 -17.08 -0.82 2.64
C LEU A 33 -17.39 -1.08 4.12
N ALA A 34 -17.67 -0.05 4.89
CA ALA A 34 -18.08 -0.19 6.29
C ALA A 34 -19.37 -1.01 6.44
N GLY A 35 -20.32 -0.83 5.54
CA GLY A 35 -21.55 -1.61 5.50
C GLY A 35 -21.32 -3.08 5.15
N GLU A 36 -20.38 -3.37 4.28
CA GLU A 36 -20.08 -4.73 3.82
C GLU A 36 -19.19 -5.51 4.81
N TYR A 37 -18.14 -4.87 5.32
CA TYR A 37 -17.13 -5.54 6.14
C TYR A 37 -17.21 -5.21 7.63
N GLY A 38 -18.02 -4.25 8.04
CA GLY A 38 -18.08 -3.75 9.40
C GLY A 38 -16.92 -2.79 9.71
N THR A 39 -16.94 -2.26 10.93
CA THR A 39 -15.91 -1.35 11.44
C THR A 39 -15.40 -1.83 12.80
N PRO A 40 -14.16 -1.51 13.19
CA PRO A 40 -13.13 -0.81 12.42
C PRO A 40 -12.49 -1.69 11.35
N PHE A 41 -11.90 -1.06 10.34
CA PHE A 41 -11.13 -1.77 9.31
C PHE A 41 -9.99 -0.90 8.78
N TYR A 42 -8.99 -1.54 8.20
CA TYR A 42 -7.94 -0.88 7.42
C TYR A 42 -8.27 -0.97 5.94
N VAL A 43 -7.98 0.09 5.20
CA VAL A 43 -8.11 0.12 3.75
C VAL A 43 -6.80 0.52 3.10
N TYR A 44 -6.41 -0.19 2.06
CA TYR A 44 -5.22 0.07 1.26
C TYR A 44 -5.60 0.21 -0.20
N SER A 45 -5.06 1.23 -0.87
CA SER A 45 -5.27 1.42 -2.30
C SER A 45 -4.14 0.76 -3.08
N ARG A 46 -4.48 -0.23 -3.88
CA ARG A 46 -3.55 -0.86 -4.82
C ARG A 46 -2.94 0.16 -5.77
N GLN A 47 -3.77 1.03 -6.34
CA GLN A 47 -3.32 2.06 -7.27
C GLN A 47 -2.32 3.03 -6.61
N ALA A 48 -2.56 3.44 -5.37
CA ALA A 48 -1.65 4.32 -4.64
C ALA A 48 -0.31 3.65 -4.37
N ILE A 49 -0.32 2.37 -4.00
CA ILE A 49 0.90 1.57 -3.80
C ILE A 49 1.69 1.47 -5.11
N GLU A 50 1.02 1.10 -6.20
CA GLU A 50 1.66 0.96 -7.52
C GLU A 50 2.21 2.31 -8.02
N ALA A 51 1.47 3.40 -7.87
CA ALA A 51 1.92 4.73 -8.28
C ALA A 51 3.14 5.20 -7.48
N THR A 52 3.16 4.96 -6.17
CA THR A 52 4.30 5.28 -5.31
C THR A 52 5.51 4.44 -5.69
N TRP A 53 5.32 3.16 -5.94
CA TRP A 53 6.37 2.27 -6.44
C TRP A 53 6.97 2.79 -7.75
N GLN A 54 6.13 3.14 -8.73
CA GLN A 54 6.58 3.63 -10.03
C GLN A 54 7.41 4.91 -9.91
N ARG A 55 6.97 5.86 -9.10
CA ARG A 55 7.73 7.09 -8.85
C ARG A 55 9.11 6.80 -8.26
N PHE A 56 9.16 5.90 -7.29
CA PHE A 56 10.41 5.52 -6.64
C PHE A 56 11.34 4.76 -7.59
N ALA A 57 10.80 3.81 -8.34
CA ALA A 57 11.54 3.02 -9.31
C ALA A 57 12.11 3.90 -10.44
N GLN A 58 11.35 4.86 -10.93
CA GLN A 58 11.80 5.81 -11.94
C GLN A 58 12.91 6.72 -11.42
N ALA A 59 12.84 7.17 -10.17
CA ALA A 59 13.89 7.97 -9.54
C ALA A 59 15.21 7.20 -9.42
N LEU A 60 15.16 5.88 -9.32
CA LEU A 60 16.32 4.99 -9.24
C LEU A 60 16.76 4.44 -10.60
N ALA A 61 16.06 4.75 -11.68
CA ALA A 61 16.39 4.25 -13.01
C ALA A 61 17.83 4.59 -13.42
N GLY A 62 18.55 3.61 -13.96
CA GLY A 62 19.95 3.74 -14.35
C GLY A 62 20.95 3.67 -13.18
N ARG A 63 20.48 3.44 -11.97
CA ARG A 63 21.34 3.24 -10.79
C ARG A 63 21.36 1.76 -10.40
N ASP A 64 22.50 1.30 -9.89
CA ASP A 64 22.59 -0.03 -9.27
C ASP A 64 21.96 0.02 -7.87
N ALA A 65 20.63 0.02 -7.85
CA ALA A 65 19.82 0.15 -6.65
C ALA A 65 18.64 -0.81 -6.70
N ARG A 66 18.25 -1.30 -5.53
CA ARG A 66 17.12 -2.22 -5.36
C ARG A 66 16.20 -1.71 -4.27
N ILE A 67 14.90 -1.76 -4.54
CA ILE A 67 13.88 -1.42 -3.55
C ILE A 67 13.53 -2.67 -2.75
N CYS A 68 13.66 -2.57 -1.43
CA CYS A 68 13.28 -3.61 -0.49
C CYS A 68 12.19 -3.10 0.44
N PHE A 69 11.08 -3.82 0.48
CA PHE A 69 9.96 -3.49 1.38
C PHE A 69 10.22 -4.05 2.78
N ALA A 70 10.09 -3.21 3.80
CA ALA A 70 10.23 -3.62 5.18
C ALA A 70 8.95 -4.34 5.65
N VAL A 71 9.00 -5.65 5.82
CA VAL A 71 7.85 -6.48 6.19
C VAL A 71 7.25 -6.09 7.54
N LYS A 72 8.06 -5.50 8.43
CA LYS A 72 7.57 -4.97 9.72
C LYS A 72 6.53 -3.86 9.56
N ALA A 73 6.55 -3.13 8.45
CA ALA A 73 5.59 -2.06 8.19
C ALA A 73 4.19 -2.59 7.92
N ASN A 74 4.09 -3.69 7.17
CA ASN A 74 2.83 -4.38 6.90
C ASN A 74 3.12 -5.82 6.46
N SER A 75 2.68 -6.79 7.25
CA SER A 75 2.90 -8.20 6.97
C SER A 75 1.69 -8.90 6.30
N ASN A 76 0.71 -8.14 5.83
CA ASN A 76 -0.42 -8.68 5.09
C ASN A 76 0.05 -9.34 3.80
N LEU A 77 -0.31 -10.61 3.60
CA LEU A 77 0.15 -11.39 2.45
C LEU A 77 -0.29 -10.80 1.10
N ALA A 78 -1.45 -10.18 1.03
CA ALA A 78 -1.91 -9.53 -0.21
C ALA A 78 -1.03 -8.31 -0.56
N ILE A 79 -0.63 -7.51 0.43
CA ILE A 79 0.28 -6.38 0.26
C ILE A 79 1.68 -6.88 -0.13
N LEU A 80 2.20 -7.88 0.57
CA LEU A 80 3.49 -8.48 0.23
C LEU A 80 3.49 -9.08 -1.18
N GLY A 81 2.41 -9.77 -1.56
CA GLY A 81 2.22 -10.31 -2.90
C GLY A 81 2.23 -9.22 -3.98
N LEU A 82 1.59 -8.08 -3.72
CA LEU A 82 1.61 -6.94 -4.62
C LEU A 82 3.05 -6.41 -4.80
N PHE A 83 3.80 -6.20 -3.73
CA PHE A 83 5.20 -5.78 -3.83
C PHE A 83 6.07 -6.81 -4.55
N ALA A 84 5.83 -8.09 -4.33
CA ALA A 84 6.54 -9.15 -5.06
C ALA A 84 6.28 -9.07 -6.57
N GLN A 85 5.04 -8.85 -6.98
CA GLN A 85 4.67 -8.67 -8.39
C GLN A 85 5.34 -7.44 -9.01
N LEU A 86 5.50 -6.37 -8.22
CA LEU A 86 6.19 -5.16 -8.66
C LEU A 86 7.72 -5.33 -8.77
N GLY A 87 8.27 -6.38 -8.21
CA GLY A 87 9.70 -6.67 -8.27
C GLY A 87 10.49 -6.30 -7.01
N ALA A 88 9.80 -6.00 -5.90
CA ALA A 88 10.45 -5.68 -4.63
C ALA A 88 11.22 -6.87 -4.05
N GLY A 89 12.32 -6.58 -3.37
CA GLY A 89 12.84 -7.46 -2.35
C GLY A 89 12.16 -7.20 -0.99
N PHE A 90 12.53 -7.98 0.01
CA PHE A 90 11.95 -7.84 1.35
C PHE A 90 13.04 -7.74 2.40
N ASP A 91 12.85 -6.81 3.33
CA ASP A 91 13.65 -6.70 4.55
C ASP A 91 12.87 -7.34 5.70
N VAL A 92 13.41 -8.40 6.27
CA VAL A 92 12.78 -9.19 7.33
C VAL A 92 13.66 -9.25 8.57
N VAL A 93 13.04 -9.24 9.76
CA VAL A 93 13.74 -9.22 11.05
C VAL A 93 13.37 -10.40 11.96
N SER A 94 12.52 -11.30 11.51
CA SER A 94 12.10 -12.49 12.27
C SER A 94 11.82 -13.66 11.35
N GLY A 95 11.92 -14.89 11.91
CA GLY A 95 11.63 -16.12 11.18
C GLY A 95 10.21 -16.19 10.62
N GLY A 96 9.22 -15.70 11.36
CA GLY A 96 7.83 -15.64 10.89
C GLY A 96 7.63 -14.71 9.70
N LYS A 97 8.31 -13.57 9.69
CA LYS A 97 8.30 -12.64 8.56
C LYS A 97 9.05 -13.18 7.36
N LEU A 98 10.14 -13.92 7.61
CA LEU A 98 10.86 -14.62 6.55
C LEU A 98 10.00 -15.68 5.89
N ALA A 99 9.26 -16.47 6.66
CA ALA A 99 8.33 -17.46 6.14
C ALA A 99 7.26 -16.83 5.24
N ARG A 100 6.69 -15.70 5.63
CA ARG A 100 5.75 -14.94 4.78
C ARG A 100 6.38 -14.44 3.49
N GLY A 101 7.61 -13.97 3.55
CA GLY A 101 8.37 -13.56 2.36
C GLY A 101 8.60 -14.72 1.39
N ARG A 102 8.88 -15.91 1.91
CA ARG A 102 9.07 -17.14 1.12
C ARG A 102 7.78 -17.65 0.48
N GLU A 103 6.65 -17.55 1.17
CA GLU A 103 5.33 -17.95 0.64
C GLU A 103 4.98 -17.22 -0.65
N ILE A 104 5.39 -15.97 -0.80
CA ILE A 104 5.17 -15.18 -2.03
C ILE A 104 6.27 -15.38 -3.08
N GLY A 105 7.23 -16.30 -2.87
CA GLY A 105 8.23 -16.73 -3.84
C GLY A 105 9.37 -15.75 -4.07
N ARG A 106 9.62 -14.81 -3.16
CA ARG A 106 10.70 -13.83 -3.27
C ARG A 106 11.71 -13.96 -2.13
N ALA A 107 12.98 -14.02 -2.48
CA ALA A 107 14.05 -13.96 -1.49
C ALA A 107 14.16 -12.57 -0.87
N SER A 108 14.48 -12.50 0.40
CA SER A 108 14.70 -11.24 1.09
C SER A 108 15.94 -10.51 0.56
N CYS A 109 15.88 -9.19 0.52
CA CYS A 109 17.05 -8.36 0.24
C CYS A 109 18.02 -8.37 1.41
N ARG A 110 17.50 -8.45 2.60
CA ARG A 110 18.26 -8.42 3.83
C ARG A 110 17.55 -9.26 4.88
N GLU A 111 18.23 -10.30 5.29
CA GLU A 111 17.81 -11.17 6.37
C GLU A 111 18.58 -10.78 7.63
N ARG A 112 17.87 -10.32 8.66
CA ARG A 112 18.39 -10.19 10.00
C ARG A 112 17.67 -11.17 10.91
N VAL A 113 18.39 -12.09 11.39
CA VAL A 113 17.92 -13.04 12.40
C VAL A 113 18.14 -12.46 13.79
#